data_6c3d8bbdfc7b9236e457d4fc017c2960
#
_entry.id   6c3d8bbdfc7b9236e457d4fc017c2960
#
_cell.length_a   1.000
_cell.length_b   1.000
_cell.length_c   1.000
_cell.angle_alpha   90.00
_cell.angle_beta   90.00
_cell.angle_gamma   90.00
#
_symmetry.space_group_name_H-M   'P 1'
#
loop_
_entity.id
_entity.type
_entity.pdbx_description
1 polymer ?
#
loop_
_entity_poly.entity_id
_entity_poly.type
_entity_poly.pdbx_seq_one_letter_code
_entity_poly.pdbx_strand_id
1 'polypeptide(L)'
;MNIKKLFTTVIINILILGFILIFIEIIFGHWFKKDSFSYHMRGKRLQKIELNFNKPNFSANTVFRRDYYGFREDYDFNNKYNLSNVKIVFNGGSTGEEMFKPYNKTIVGSLNNFLKKDNSQHKIYNASLAGKSLLGKINDFNVWFDK
;
A
#
# COMPACT_ATOMS: atom_id res chain seq x y z
N MET A 1 7.37 -48.81 -24.11
CA MET A 1 6.74 -48.05 -22.97
C MET A 1 5.24 -48.01 -23.21
N ASN A 2 4.43 -48.45 -22.26
CA ASN A 2 2.98 -48.54 -22.46
C ASN A 2 2.35 -47.12 -22.38
N ILE A 3 1.84 -46.62 -23.51
CA ILE A 3 1.26 -45.28 -23.66
C ILE A 3 0.20 -44.98 -22.57
N LYS A 4 -0.62 -45.98 -22.21
CA LYS A 4 -1.63 -45.83 -21.14
C LYS A 4 -0.99 -45.52 -19.79
N LYS A 5 0.10 -46.21 -19.43
CA LYS A 5 0.82 -45.93 -18.17
C LYS A 5 1.42 -44.54 -18.16
N LEU A 6 2.02 -44.10 -19.27
CA LEU A 6 2.56 -42.78 -19.38
C LEU A 6 1.49 -41.70 -19.18
N PHE A 7 0.34 -41.86 -19.87
CA PHE A 7 -0.75 -40.91 -19.77
C PHE A 7 -1.34 -40.85 -18.34
N THR A 8 -1.52 -41.98 -17.70
CA THR A 8 -1.99 -42.04 -16.31
C THR A 8 -1.02 -41.34 -15.35
N THR A 9 0.31 -41.56 -15.53
CA THR A 9 1.32 -40.91 -14.69
C THR A 9 1.30 -39.38 -14.87
N VAL A 10 1.16 -38.90 -16.11
CA VAL A 10 1.06 -37.45 -16.38
C VAL A 10 -0.16 -36.84 -15.71
N ILE A 11 -1.31 -37.46 -15.82
CA ILE A 11 -2.54 -36.98 -15.18
C ILE A 11 -2.38 -36.94 -13.65
N ILE A 12 -1.83 -37.96 -13.04
CA ILE A 12 -1.61 -37.99 -11.58
C ILE A 12 -0.67 -36.85 -11.17
N ASN A 13 0.41 -36.62 -11.88
CA ASN A 13 1.32 -35.52 -11.56
C ASN A 13 0.67 -34.13 -11.70
N ILE A 14 -0.19 -33.93 -12.71
CA ILE A 14 -0.94 -32.68 -12.88
C ILE A 14 -1.92 -32.50 -11.69
N LEU A 15 -2.61 -33.53 -11.28
CA LEU A 15 -3.52 -33.47 -10.12
C LEU A 15 -2.79 -33.17 -8.82
N ILE A 16 -1.64 -33.80 -8.59
CA ILE A 16 -0.80 -33.53 -7.41
C ILE A 16 -0.32 -32.09 -7.42
N LEU A 17 0.18 -31.60 -8.57
CA LEU A 17 0.62 -30.19 -8.72
C LEU A 17 -0.53 -29.23 -8.45
N GLY A 18 -1.70 -29.48 -9.03
CA GLY A 18 -2.90 -28.67 -8.80
C GLY A 18 -3.29 -28.63 -7.32
N PHE A 19 -3.25 -29.77 -6.64
CA PHE A 19 -3.55 -29.86 -5.20
C PHE A 19 -2.54 -29.07 -4.38
N ILE A 20 -1.25 -29.16 -4.68
CA ILE A 20 -0.19 -28.42 -4.00
C ILE A 20 -0.40 -26.89 -4.19
N LEU A 21 -0.72 -26.44 -5.41
CA LEU A 21 -0.97 -25.04 -5.70
C LEU A 21 -2.20 -24.52 -4.92
N ILE A 22 -3.29 -25.28 -4.87
CA ILE A 22 -4.49 -24.94 -4.08
C ILE A 22 -4.13 -24.85 -2.60
N PHE A 23 -3.36 -25.81 -2.09
CA PHE A 23 -2.97 -25.85 -0.68
C PHE A 23 -2.11 -24.63 -0.31
N ILE A 24 -1.14 -24.28 -1.16
CA ILE A 24 -0.30 -23.08 -0.98
C ILE A 24 -1.19 -21.83 -1.00
N GLU A 25 -2.17 -21.76 -1.91
CA GLU A 25 -3.09 -20.63 -1.99
C GLU A 25 -3.98 -20.50 -0.75
N ILE A 26 -4.45 -21.61 -0.17
CA ILE A 26 -5.26 -21.59 1.05
C ILE A 26 -4.44 -21.07 2.24
N ILE A 27 -3.16 -21.46 2.37
CA ILE A 27 -2.31 -21.08 3.50
C ILE A 27 -1.75 -19.67 3.32
N PHE A 28 -1.21 -19.36 2.16
CA PHE A 28 -0.44 -18.14 1.91
C PHE A 28 -1.15 -17.15 0.97
N GLY A 29 -2.14 -17.63 0.24
CA GLY A 29 -2.84 -16.88 -0.78
C GLY A 29 -3.97 -16.00 -0.24
N HIS A 30 -4.68 -15.39 -1.17
CA HIS A 30 -5.69 -14.38 -0.89
C HIS A 30 -6.97 -14.53 -1.72
N TRP A 31 -7.10 -15.59 -2.52
CA TRP A 31 -8.26 -15.79 -3.40
C TRP A 31 -9.60 -15.80 -2.64
N PHE A 32 -9.58 -16.27 -1.41
CA PHE A 32 -10.80 -16.38 -0.57
C PHE A 32 -10.97 -15.25 0.44
N LYS A 33 -10.05 -14.27 0.48
CA LYS A 33 -10.14 -13.15 1.43
C LYS A 33 -11.00 -12.03 0.86
N LYS A 34 -12.17 -11.82 1.45
CA LYS A 34 -13.11 -10.75 1.06
C LYS A 34 -12.68 -9.35 1.50
N ASP A 35 -11.72 -9.20 2.39
CA ASP A 35 -11.24 -7.90 2.84
C ASP A 35 -10.22 -7.33 1.85
N SER A 36 -10.75 -6.76 0.76
CA SER A 36 -9.95 -6.11 -0.28
C SER A 36 -9.10 -4.97 0.27
N PHE A 37 -9.59 -4.24 1.29
CA PHE A 37 -8.85 -3.16 1.91
C PHE A 37 -7.59 -3.67 2.64
N SER A 38 -7.73 -4.69 3.49
CA SER A 38 -6.60 -5.35 4.16
C SER A 38 -5.60 -5.93 3.17
N TYR A 39 -6.08 -6.49 2.07
CA TYR A 39 -5.22 -7.06 1.04
C TYR A 39 -4.38 -6.00 0.32
N HIS A 40 -5.00 -4.95 -0.19
CA HIS A 40 -4.31 -3.91 -0.96
C HIS A 40 -3.37 -3.05 -0.10
N MET A 41 -3.74 -2.80 1.16
CA MET A 41 -2.97 -1.97 2.09
C MET A 41 -2.11 -2.81 3.06
N ARG A 42 -1.96 -4.10 2.80
CA ARG A 42 -1.27 -5.05 3.68
C ARG A 42 0.13 -4.59 4.07
N GLY A 43 0.39 -4.54 5.37
CA GLY A 43 1.65 -4.08 5.93
C GLY A 43 1.95 -2.59 5.74
N LYS A 44 1.01 -1.83 5.15
CA LYS A 44 1.19 -0.40 4.87
C LYS A 44 0.31 0.51 5.72
N ARG A 45 -0.67 -0.04 6.44
CA ARG A 45 -1.48 0.70 7.42
C ARG A 45 -0.78 0.78 8.77
N LEU A 46 -1.03 1.86 9.51
CA LEU A 46 -0.50 2.06 10.87
C LEU A 46 1.01 1.80 10.96
N GLN A 47 1.73 2.13 9.89
CA GLN A 47 3.16 1.91 9.79
C GLN A 47 3.91 3.08 10.40
N LYS A 48 4.84 2.80 11.32
CA LYS A 48 5.83 3.77 11.80
C LYS A 48 7.21 3.19 11.58
N ILE A 49 8.05 3.90 10.86
CA ILE A 49 9.45 3.52 10.63
C ILE A 49 10.32 4.71 11.01
N GLU A 50 11.26 4.48 11.89
CA GLU A 50 12.29 5.46 12.23
C GLU A 50 13.52 5.21 11.37
N LEU A 51 13.89 6.19 10.59
CA LEU A 51 14.98 6.11 9.64
C LEU A 51 16.11 7.01 10.12
N ASN A 52 17.22 6.40 10.49
CA ASN A 52 18.43 7.09 10.91
C ASN A 52 19.46 7.04 9.79
N PHE A 53 19.75 8.17 9.19
CA PHE A 53 20.73 8.27 8.12
C PHE A 53 21.95 9.06 8.58
N ASN A 54 23.09 8.41 8.50
CA ASN A 54 24.39 9.08 8.73
C ASN A 54 25.01 9.54 7.38
N LYS A 55 24.22 10.30 6.57
CA LYS A 55 24.65 10.79 5.26
C LYS A 55 24.31 12.26 5.10
N PRO A 56 25.22 13.09 4.53
CA PRO A 56 25.08 14.55 4.49
C PRO A 56 23.84 15.07 3.74
N ASN A 57 23.27 14.29 2.82
CA ASN A 57 22.11 14.70 2.01
C ASN A 57 20.77 14.19 2.53
N PHE A 58 20.74 13.49 3.67
CA PHE A 58 19.52 12.99 4.29
C PHE A 58 19.33 13.62 5.66
N SER A 59 18.08 13.88 6.02
CA SER A 59 17.79 14.31 7.39
C SER A 59 18.19 13.22 8.36
N ALA A 60 18.99 13.54 9.36
CA ALA A 60 19.60 12.58 10.29
C ALA A 60 18.58 11.63 10.93
N ASN A 61 17.40 12.16 11.26
CA ASN A 61 16.31 11.36 11.83
C ASN A 61 15.01 11.69 11.08
N THR A 62 14.47 10.72 10.38
CA THR A 62 13.20 10.85 9.68
C THR A 62 12.24 9.80 10.21
N VAL A 63 11.04 10.20 10.58
CA VAL A 63 9.97 9.27 10.94
C VAL A 63 9.01 9.18 9.77
N PHE A 64 8.91 8.00 9.21
CA PHE A 64 7.90 7.68 8.20
C PHE A 64 6.68 7.08 8.88
N ARG A 65 5.49 7.62 8.60
CA ARG A 65 4.24 7.15 9.18
C ARG A 65 3.17 6.98 8.12
N ARG A 66 2.29 6.01 8.34
CA ARG A 66 1.04 5.81 7.60
C ARG A 66 -0.11 5.65 8.57
N ASP A 67 -1.20 6.31 8.28
CA ASP A 67 -2.40 6.29 9.09
C ASP A 67 -3.20 4.98 8.97
N TYR A 68 -4.38 4.94 9.60
CA TYR A 68 -5.28 3.77 9.56
C TYR A 68 -5.69 3.40 8.13
N TYR A 69 -5.80 4.34 7.23
CA TYR A 69 -6.18 4.12 5.83
C TYR A 69 -4.99 3.89 4.91
N GLY A 70 -3.76 3.99 5.43
CA GLY A 70 -2.53 3.82 4.69
C GLY A 70 -2.01 5.09 4.01
N PHE A 71 -2.63 6.25 4.24
CA PHE A 71 -2.10 7.52 3.78
C PHE A 71 -0.87 7.91 4.58
N ARG A 72 0.12 8.48 3.91
CA ARG A 72 1.30 8.99 4.59
C ARG A 72 0.97 10.27 5.35
N GLU A 73 1.29 10.30 6.64
CA GLU A 73 1.00 11.38 7.56
C GLU A 73 2.15 11.65 8.54
N ASP A 74 2.11 12.80 9.20
CA ASP A 74 3.15 13.24 10.16
C ASP A 74 2.70 13.16 11.63
N TYR A 75 1.39 13.09 11.89
CA TYR A 75 0.83 13.10 13.24
C TYR A 75 0.23 11.73 13.64
N ASP A 76 -0.35 11.66 14.81
CA ASP A 76 -0.91 10.44 15.36
C ASP A 76 -1.91 9.80 14.39
N PHE A 77 -1.53 8.63 13.91
CA PHE A 77 -2.18 7.90 12.83
C PHE A 77 -3.25 6.91 13.32
N ASN A 78 -3.51 6.83 14.64
CA ASN A 78 -4.47 5.89 15.22
C ASN A 78 -5.92 6.35 15.03
N ASN A 79 -6.15 7.62 14.73
CA ASN A 79 -7.49 8.16 14.56
C ASN A 79 -8.12 7.74 13.23
N LYS A 80 -9.25 7.04 13.34
CA LYS A 80 -10.14 6.83 12.20
C LYS A 80 -10.93 8.10 11.95
N TYR A 81 -10.91 8.55 10.70
CA TYR A 81 -11.75 9.67 10.25
C TYR A 81 -12.70 9.19 9.13
N ASN A 82 -13.71 9.98 8.82
CA ASN A 82 -14.63 9.64 7.75
C ASN A 82 -13.96 9.90 6.39
N LEU A 83 -13.82 8.85 5.57
CA LEU A 83 -13.24 8.96 4.23
C LEU A 83 -14.05 9.88 3.30
N SER A 84 -15.34 10.11 3.56
CA SER A 84 -16.13 11.09 2.80
C SER A 84 -15.59 12.52 2.92
N ASN A 85 -14.81 12.82 3.96
CA ASN A 85 -14.16 14.11 4.16
C ASN A 85 -12.85 14.25 3.35
N VAL A 86 -12.37 13.16 2.76
CA VAL A 86 -11.17 13.17 1.90
C VAL A 86 -11.57 13.71 0.53
N LYS A 87 -11.15 14.92 0.20
CA LYS A 87 -11.49 15.58 -1.07
C LYS A 87 -10.36 15.54 -2.11
N ILE A 88 -9.12 15.52 -1.64
CA ILE A 88 -7.94 15.56 -2.50
C ILE A 88 -7.00 14.42 -2.10
N VAL A 89 -6.72 13.55 -3.05
CA VAL A 89 -5.78 12.43 -2.86
C VAL A 89 -4.64 12.57 -3.87
N PHE A 90 -3.42 12.59 -3.36
CA PHE A 90 -2.23 12.51 -4.17
C PHE A 90 -1.77 11.05 -4.26
N ASN A 91 -1.72 10.51 -5.46
CA ASN A 91 -1.35 9.12 -5.68
C ASN A 91 -0.14 9.02 -6.62
N GLY A 92 1.01 8.70 -6.07
CA GLY A 92 2.28 8.54 -6.78
C GLY A 92 2.94 7.18 -6.52
N GLY A 93 4.12 6.99 -7.11
CA GLY A 93 5.01 5.88 -6.79
C GLY A 93 5.96 6.22 -5.64
N SER A 94 7.16 5.63 -5.66
CA SER A 94 8.23 5.91 -4.69
C SER A 94 8.60 7.40 -4.61
N THR A 95 8.54 8.11 -5.72
CA THR A 95 8.80 9.56 -5.79
C THR A 95 7.73 10.37 -5.03
N GLY A 96 6.50 9.92 -5.03
CA GLY A 96 5.41 10.58 -4.26
C GLY A 96 5.34 10.10 -2.82
N GLU A 97 5.77 8.88 -2.55
CA GLU A 97 5.88 8.34 -1.19
C GLU A 97 6.96 9.05 -0.39
N GLU A 98 8.10 9.39 -1.02
CA GLU A 98 9.22 10.14 -0.44
C GLU A 98 9.63 9.64 0.96
N MET A 99 9.71 8.33 1.13
CA MET A 99 9.89 7.64 2.43
C MET A 99 11.05 8.20 3.27
N PHE A 100 12.11 8.67 2.60
CA PHE A 100 13.35 9.12 3.23
C PHE A 100 13.38 10.62 3.58
N LYS A 101 12.27 11.33 3.45
CA LYS A 101 12.15 12.73 3.81
C LYS A 101 11.22 12.94 5.00
N PRO A 102 11.48 13.90 5.89
CA PRO A 102 10.47 14.38 6.84
C PRO A 102 9.22 14.81 6.09
N TYR A 103 8.05 14.57 6.66
CA TYR A 103 6.77 14.81 5.98
C TYR A 103 6.63 16.26 5.46
N ASN A 104 6.98 17.22 6.28
CA ASN A 104 6.91 18.65 5.94
C ASN A 104 7.82 19.07 4.76
N LYS A 105 8.80 18.24 4.40
CA LYS A 105 9.69 18.42 3.24
C LYS A 105 9.28 17.58 2.03
N THR A 106 8.19 16.81 2.13
CA THR A 106 7.64 16.08 0.99
C THR A 106 6.81 16.99 0.09
N ILE A 107 6.53 16.54 -1.12
CA ILE A 107 5.64 17.26 -2.05
C ILE A 107 4.29 17.54 -1.38
N VAL A 108 3.66 16.49 -0.83
CA VAL A 108 2.33 16.64 -0.20
C VAL A 108 2.41 17.46 1.08
N GLY A 109 3.43 17.26 1.91
CA GLY A 109 3.63 18.07 3.11
C GLY A 109 3.82 19.55 2.81
N SER A 110 4.59 19.86 1.77
CA SER A 110 4.80 21.24 1.30
C SER A 110 3.51 21.87 0.76
N LEU A 111 2.74 21.11 -0.03
CA LEU A 111 1.44 21.57 -0.52
C LEU A 111 0.44 21.80 0.61
N ASN A 112 0.38 20.92 1.59
CA ASN A 112 -0.48 21.09 2.77
C ASN A 112 -0.07 22.30 3.61
N ASN A 113 1.23 22.57 3.74
CA ASN A 113 1.73 23.78 4.40
C ASN A 113 1.34 25.05 3.63
N PHE A 114 1.36 25.01 2.30
CA PHE A 114 0.89 26.11 1.45
C PHE A 114 -0.61 26.35 1.63
N LEU A 115 -1.44 25.29 1.51
CA LEU A 115 -2.89 25.39 1.72
C LEU A 115 -3.25 25.94 3.10
N LYS A 116 -2.52 25.53 4.14
CA LYS A 116 -2.72 26.05 5.50
C LYS A 116 -2.39 27.54 5.61
N LYS A 117 -1.35 28.03 4.94
CA LYS A 117 -1.01 29.45 4.90
C LYS A 117 -2.06 30.29 4.19
N ASP A 118 -2.69 29.72 3.16
CA ASP A 118 -3.78 30.32 2.40
C ASP A 118 -5.16 30.19 3.08
N ASN A 119 -5.20 29.80 4.35
CA ASN A 119 -6.43 29.55 5.12
C ASN A 119 -7.40 28.56 4.45
N SER A 120 -6.92 27.69 3.60
CA SER A 120 -7.73 26.65 2.97
C SER A 120 -8.14 25.59 3.98
N GLN A 121 -9.43 25.23 3.95
CA GLN A 121 -9.95 24.08 4.73
C GLN A 121 -9.60 22.73 4.08
N HIS A 122 -9.02 22.75 2.88
CA HIS A 122 -8.68 21.53 2.17
C HIS A 122 -7.35 20.95 2.64
N LYS A 123 -7.30 19.63 2.64
CA LYS A 123 -6.10 18.84 2.92
C LYS A 123 -5.87 17.83 1.80
N ILE A 124 -4.62 17.65 1.42
CA ILE A 124 -4.19 16.63 0.47
C ILE A 124 -3.72 15.42 1.26
N TYR A 125 -4.28 14.25 0.95
CA TYR A 125 -3.91 12.97 1.54
C TYR A 125 -2.93 12.24 0.62
N ASN A 126 -1.80 11.79 1.17
CA ASN A 126 -0.77 11.13 0.37
C ASN A 126 -0.99 9.61 0.34
N ALA A 127 -1.59 9.12 -0.73
CA ALA A 127 -1.81 7.71 -1.01
C ALA A 127 -0.67 7.04 -1.79
N SER A 128 0.45 7.72 -1.99
CA SER A 128 1.58 7.19 -2.76
C SER A 128 2.17 5.93 -2.13
N LEU A 129 2.54 4.97 -2.97
CA LEU A 129 3.07 3.68 -2.56
C LEU A 129 4.16 3.22 -3.52
N ALA A 130 5.36 3.01 -3.00
CA ALA A 130 6.48 2.49 -3.77
C ALA A 130 6.18 1.08 -4.32
N GLY A 131 6.64 0.83 -5.55
CA GLY A 131 6.51 -0.48 -6.19
C GLY A 131 5.10 -0.83 -6.69
N LYS A 132 4.11 0.09 -6.58
CA LYS A 132 2.75 -0.18 -7.02
C LYS A 132 2.52 0.25 -8.47
N SER A 133 1.95 -0.65 -9.28
CA SER A 133 1.57 -0.36 -10.66
C SER A 133 0.40 0.63 -10.75
N LEU A 134 0.18 1.22 -11.92
CA LEU A 134 -0.98 2.09 -12.16
C LEU A 134 -2.31 1.37 -11.90
N LEU A 135 -2.43 0.12 -12.38
CA LEU A 135 -3.63 -0.70 -12.14
C LEU A 135 -3.86 -0.95 -10.64
N GLY A 136 -2.78 -1.23 -9.89
CA GLY A 136 -2.87 -1.37 -8.44
C GLY A 136 -3.34 -0.10 -7.74
N LYS A 137 -2.97 1.08 -8.26
CA LYS A 137 -3.43 2.37 -7.72
C LYS A 137 -4.91 2.64 -8.02
N ILE A 138 -5.38 2.27 -9.21
CA ILE A 138 -6.81 2.35 -9.56
C ILE A 138 -7.63 1.46 -8.62
N ASN A 139 -7.17 0.23 -8.38
CA ASN A 139 -7.83 -0.66 -7.44
C ASN A 139 -7.88 -0.11 -6.01
N ASP A 140 -6.85 0.62 -5.56
CA ASP A 140 -6.88 1.27 -4.25
C ASP A 140 -7.95 2.35 -4.17
N PHE A 141 -8.15 3.11 -5.25
CA PHE A 141 -9.22 4.10 -5.32
C PHE A 141 -10.59 3.44 -5.12
N ASN A 142 -10.85 2.33 -5.80
CA ASN A 142 -12.08 1.56 -5.65
C ASN A 142 -12.27 1.07 -4.21
N VAL A 143 -11.19 0.63 -3.56
CA VAL A 143 -11.24 0.17 -2.16
C VAL A 143 -11.54 1.32 -1.18
N TRP A 144 -11.01 2.52 -1.42
CA TRP A 144 -11.22 3.66 -0.52
C TRP A 144 -12.56 4.37 -0.73
N PHE A 145 -13.01 4.49 -1.97
CA PHE A 145 -14.05 5.44 -2.33
C PHE A 145 -15.27 4.83 -3.03
N ASP A 146 -15.19 3.58 -3.46
CA ASP A 146 -16.26 2.90 -4.21
C ASP A 146 -17.13 2.04 -3.27
N LYS A 147 -17.67 2.68 -2.20
CA LYS A 147 -18.57 2.05 -1.25
C LYS A 147 -19.88 2.82 -1.16
#